data_96ec913f1c22384d54f9a37dd622938f
#
_entry.id   96ec913f1c22384d54f9a37dd622938f
#
_cell.length_a   1.000
_cell.length_b   1.000
_cell.length_c   1.000
_cell.angle_alpha   90.00
_cell.angle_beta   90.00
_cell.angle_gamma   90.00
#
_symmetry.space_group_name_H-M   'P 1'
#
loop_
_entity.id
_entity.type
_entity.pdbx_description
1 polymer ?
#
loop_
_entity_poly.entity_id
_entity_poly.type
_entity_poly.pdbx_seq_one_letter_code
_entity_poly.pdbx_strand_id
1 'polypeptide(L)'
;DGKHYTWFRHPLKRDISHFNYDSKFGNEMDPEFATHLALMNGNFLVRWLYSKYCSLSETTDIEKKYDVVREALKEKSVKVYDSDDFENAWTEIAYELKVEVEPRLNSNEGGRAYEQLINYSDMTEEFKTWHRSYNHYDYLLYEEFCT
;
A
#
# COMPACT_ATOMS: atom_id res chain seq x y z
N ASP A 1 5.52 -15.88 -18.91
CA ASP A 1 5.38 -14.75 -19.80
C ASP A 1 4.04 -14.02 -19.86
N GLY A 2 3.32 -13.91 -18.74
CA GLY A 2 2.14 -13.09 -18.64
C GLY A 2 2.47 -11.66 -18.22
N LYS A 3 1.49 -10.78 -18.36
CA LYS A 3 1.60 -9.42 -17.84
C LYS A 3 1.34 -9.45 -16.33
N HIS A 4 2.13 -8.69 -15.60
CA HIS A 4 2.02 -8.62 -14.15
C HIS A 4 1.56 -7.24 -13.72
N TYR A 5 0.53 -7.19 -12.89
CA TYR A 5 -0.05 -5.95 -12.38
C TYR A 5 -0.12 -6.02 -10.87
N THR A 6 0.12 -4.91 -10.22
CA THR A 6 -0.10 -4.78 -8.78
C THR A 6 -0.50 -3.35 -8.44
N TRP A 7 -0.94 -3.17 -7.20
CA TRP A 7 -1.46 -1.91 -6.71
C TRP A 7 -0.68 -1.51 -5.47
N PHE A 8 -0.17 -0.28 -5.47
CA PHE A 8 0.39 0.30 -4.27
C PHE A 8 -0.50 1.46 -3.83
N ARG A 9 -0.39 1.81 -2.60
CA ARG A 9 -1.03 2.99 -2.05
C ARG A 9 0.01 3.83 -1.35
N HIS A 10 -0.20 5.15 -1.34
CA HIS A 10 0.65 6.05 -0.57
C HIS A 10 0.79 5.50 0.86
N PRO A 11 2.02 5.32 1.37
CA PRO A 11 2.22 4.61 2.65
C PRO A 11 1.42 5.17 3.82
N LEU A 12 1.36 6.50 3.97
CA LEU A 12 0.59 7.11 5.05
C LEU A 12 -0.91 6.91 4.87
N LYS A 13 -1.43 7.05 3.66
CA LYS A 13 -2.85 6.82 3.39
C LYS A 13 -3.24 5.36 3.64
N ARG A 14 -2.36 4.43 3.33
CA ARG A 14 -2.57 3.01 3.64
C ARG A 14 -2.69 2.80 5.15
N ASP A 15 -1.78 3.37 5.93
CA ASP A 15 -1.77 3.20 7.37
C ASP A 15 -2.98 3.84 8.03
N ILE A 16 -3.39 5.02 7.55
CA ILE A 16 -4.61 5.69 8.02
C ILE A 16 -5.84 4.81 7.74
N SER A 17 -5.94 4.28 6.54
CA SER A 17 -7.05 3.41 6.16
C SER A 17 -7.11 2.16 7.03
N HIS A 18 -5.96 1.55 7.28
CA HIS A 18 -5.87 0.36 8.13
C HIS A 18 -6.29 0.67 9.57
N PHE A 19 -5.82 1.77 10.13
CA PHE A 19 -6.21 2.20 11.46
C PHE A 19 -7.72 2.42 11.57
N ASN A 20 -8.30 3.15 10.64
CA ASN A 20 -9.73 3.43 10.64
C ASN A 20 -10.56 2.14 10.52
N TYR A 21 -10.12 1.23 9.66
CA TYR A 21 -10.79 -0.06 9.47
C TYR A 21 -10.75 -0.90 10.76
N ASP A 22 -9.58 -1.05 11.35
CA ASP A 22 -9.43 -1.86 12.57
C ASP A 22 -10.23 -1.27 13.74
N SER A 23 -10.24 0.04 13.88
CA SER A 23 -11.03 0.70 14.91
C SER A 23 -12.53 0.47 14.72
N LYS A 24 -13.00 0.45 13.48
CA LYS A 24 -14.41 0.21 13.17
C LYS A 24 -14.85 -1.21 13.51
N PHE A 25 -14.01 -2.21 13.25
CA PHE A 25 -14.37 -3.61 13.39
C PHE A 25 -13.97 -4.22 14.74
N GLY A 26 -13.60 -3.38 15.71
CA GLY A 26 -13.40 -3.81 17.08
C GLY A 26 -12.13 -4.63 17.32
N ASN A 27 -11.18 -4.58 16.41
CA ASN A 27 -9.90 -5.21 16.62
C ASN A 27 -9.17 -4.52 17.76
N GLU A 28 -8.49 -5.32 18.59
CA GLU A 28 -7.69 -4.77 19.67
C GLU A 28 -6.54 -3.97 19.10
N MET A 29 -6.53 -2.69 19.35
CA MET A 29 -5.47 -1.81 18.91
C MET A 29 -5.37 -0.62 19.85
N ASP A 30 -4.21 0.01 19.82
CA ASP A 30 -4.03 1.23 20.59
C ASP A 30 -4.91 2.34 20.00
N PRO A 31 -5.58 3.11 20.84
CA PRO A 31 -6.44 4.21 20.37
C PRO A 31 -5.66 5.35 19.74
N GLU A 32 -4.34 5.42 19.96
CA GLU A 32 -3.51 6.47 19.38
C GLU A 32 -2.83 5.96 18.11
N PHE A 33 -2.97 6.72 17.04
CA PHE A 33 -2.42 6.36 15.74
C PHE A 33 -0.90 6.17 15.76
N ALA A 34 -0.18 7.06 16.44
CA ALA A 34 1.28 6.96 16.53
C ALA A 34 1.74 5.68 17.22
N THR A 35 1.07 5.28 18.29
CA THR A 35 1.36 4.03 19.00
C THR A 35 1.02 2.83 18.13
N HIS A 36 -0.11 2.87 17.43
CA HIS A 36 -0.48 1.82 16.48
C HIS A 36 0.62 1.62 15.43
N LEU A 37 1.12 2.71 14.85
CA LEU A 37 2.19 2.64 13.85
C LEU A 37 3.47 2.04 14.41
N ALA A 38 3.81 2.39 15.64
CA ALA A 38 5.01 1.84 16.30
C ALA A 38 4.90 0.33 16.51
N LEU A 39 3.71 -0.15 16.86
CA LEU A 39 3.45 -1.58 17.05
C LEU A 39 3.48 -2.35 15.73
N MET A 40 3.11 -1.72 14.63
CA MET A 40 3.06 -2.37 13.32
C MET A 40 4.42 -2.49 12.63
N ASN A 41 5.45 -1.85 13.14
CA ASN A 41 6.77 -1.73 12.52
C ASN A 41 6.70 -1.05 11.14
N GLY A 42 7.77 -0.35 10.76
CA GLY A 42 7.84 0.33 9.48
C GLY A 42 8.02 -0.59 8.28
N ASN A 43 7.85 -0.03 7.09
CA ASN A 43 8.11 -0.71 5.82
C ASN A 43 7.27 -1.98 5.60
N PHE A 44 5.99 -1.87 5.90
CA PHE A 44 5.05 -2.99 5.75
C PHE A 44 5.03 -3.53 4.32
N LEU A 45 4.98 -2.68 3.32
CA LEU A 45 4.91 -3.09 1.91
C LEU A 45 6.12 -3.92 1.51
N VAL A 46 7.32 -3.44 1.85
CA VAL A 46 8.56 -4.16 1.56
C VAL A 46 8.56 -5.52 2.25
N ARG A 47 8.23 -5.56 3.54
CA ARG A 47 8.23 -6.81 4.30
C ARG A 47 7.20 -7.80 3.76
N TRP A 48 6.03 -7.31 3.39
CA TRP A 48 4.95 -8.15 2.87
C TRP A 48 5.33 -8.74 1.50
N LEU A 49 5.81 -7.91 0.58
CA LEU A 49 6.21 -8.37 -0.74
C LEU A 49 7.38 -9.34 -0.67
N TYR A 50 8.36 -9.05 0.18
CA TYR A 50 9.49 -9.94 0.37
C TYR A 50 9.04 -11.32 0.88
N SER A 51 8.24 -11.32 1.93
CA SER A 51 7.77 -12.56 2.55
C SER A 51 6.92 -13.41 1.58
N LYS A 52 6.08 -12.77 0.80
CA LYS A 52 5.12 -13.48 -0.05
C LYS A 52 5.73 -13.96 -1.38
N TYR A 53 6.64 -13.18 -1.95
CA TYR A 53 7.11 -13.42 -3.31
C TYR A 53 8.61 -13.64 -3.43
N CYS A 54 9.38 -13.35 -2.41
CA CYS A 54 10.83 -13.37 -2.45
C CYS A 54 11.47 -14.24 -1.35
N SER A 55 10.73 -15.17 -0.80
CA SER A 55 11.11 -15.95 0.38
C SER A 55 12.29 -16.91 0.18
N LEU A 56 12.82 -17.01 -1.03
CA LEU A 56 13.99 -17.84 -1.32
C LEU A 56 15.30 -17.23 -0.78
N SER A 57 15.27 -15.96 -0.41
CA SER A 57 16.42 -15.26 0.16
C SER A 57 16.19 -15.06 1.66
N GLU A 58 17.05 -15.61 2.50
CA GLU A 58 16.93 -15.43 3.94
C GLU A 58 17.70 -14.21 4.41
N THR A 59 17.00 -13.13 4.68
CA THR A 59 17.60 -11.96 5.29
C THR A 59 16.60 -11.30 6.24
N THR A 60 17.12 -10.70 7.30
CA THR A 60 16.36 -9.87 8.23
C THR A 60 16.60 -8.39 8.01
N ASP A 61 17.58 -8.04 7.17
CA ASP A 61 17.95 -6.66 6.88
C ASP A 61 16.92 -6.03 5.93
N ILE A 62 16.28 -4.94 6.36
CA ILE A 62 15.22 -4.29 5.60
C ILE A 62 15.73 -3.69 4.28
N GLU A 63 16.96 -3.15 4.27
CA GLU A 63 17.54 -2.63 3.04
C GLU A 63 17.73 -3.73 2.00
N LYS A 64 18.23 -4.88 2.43
CA LYS A 64 18.38 -6.03 1.54
C LYS A 64 17.04 -6.57 1.05
N LYS A 65 16.04 -6.60 1.91
CA LYS A 65 14.68 -6.95 1.49
C LYS A 65 14.16 -6.00 0.43
N TYR A 66 14.39 -4.71 0.62
CA TYR A 66 14.01 -3.69 -0.35
C TYR A 66 14.69 -3.94 -1.70
N ASP A 67 16.01 -4.17 -1.69
CA ASP A 67 16.76 -4.43 -2.92
C ASP A 67 16.22 -5.64 -3.68
N VAL A 68 15.93 -6.74 -2.96
CA VAL A 68 15.39 -7.95 -3.56
C VAL A 68 14.00 -7.69 -4.16
N VAL A 69 13.13 -7.00 -3.44
CA VAL A 69 11.79 -6.68 -3.94
C VAL A 69 11.86 -5.77 -5.16
N ARG A 70 12.69 -4.75 -5.11
CA ARG A 70 12.87 -3.80 -6.21
C ARG A 70 13.34 -4.51 -7.47
N GLU A 71 14.35 -5.37 -7.36
CA GLU A 71 14.85 -6.12 -8.50
C GLU A 71 13.79 -7.09 -9.07
N ALA A 72 13.02 -7.74 -8.21
CA ALA A 72 11.95 -8.62 -8.65
C ALA A 72 10.86 -7.87 -9.43
N LEU A 73 10.49 -6.67 -8.97
CA LEU A 73 9.51 -5.85 -9.69
C LEU A 73 10.03 -5.43 -11.07
N LYS A 74 11.31 -5.09 -11.16
CA LYS A 74 11.93 -4.72 -12.44
C LYS A 74 12.08 -5.91 -13.38
N GLU A 75 12.59 -7.01 -12.88
CA GLU A 75 12.85 -8.21 -13.68
C GLU A 75 11.57 -8.75 -14.32
N LYS A 76 10.48 -8.73 -13.57
CA LYS A 76 9.18 -9.20 -14.09
C LYS A 76 8.41 -8.11 -14.82
N SER A 77 8.98 -6.92 -14.96
CA SER A 77 8.31 -5.78 -15.58
C SER A 77 6.90 -5.56 -15.02
N VAL A 78 6.79 -5.63 -13.72
CA VAL A 78 5.50 -5.47 -13.04
C VAL A 78 5.01 -4.04 -13.22
N LYS A 79 3.76 -3.90 -13.68
CA LYS A 79 3.14 -2.59 -13.79
C LYS A 79 2.41 -2.29 -12.49
N VAL A 80 2.78 -1.17 -11.87
CA VAL A 80 2.26 -0.79 -10.56
C VAL A 80 1.33 0.41 -10.71
N TYR A 81 0.16 0.29 -10.13
CA TYR A 81 -0.83 1.36 -10.14
C TYR A 81 -1.08 1.87 -8.73
N ASP A 82 -1.44 3.14 -8.63
CA ASP A 82 -1.89 3.73 -7.39
C ASP A 82 -3.33 3.31 -7.14
N SER A 83 -3.60 2.72 -5.99
CA SER A 83 -4.96 2.27 -5.64
C SER A 83 -5.95 3.43 -5.48
N ASP A 84 -5.46 4.66 -5.27
CA ASP A 84 -6.32 5.83 -5.22
C ASP A 84 -6.76 6.29 -6.62
N ASP A 85 -6.11 5.81 -7.67
CA ASP A 85 -6.46 6.09 -9.07
C ASP A 85 -7.02 4.83 -9.75
N PHE A 86 -7.82 4.08 -9.03
CA PHE A 86 -8.29 2.76 -9.42
C PHE A 86 -9.00 2.74 -10.77
N GLU A 87 -9.87 3.70 -11.03
CA GLU A 87 -10.69 3.69 -12.25
C GLU A 87 -9.87 3.88 -13.51
N ASN A 88 -8.93 4.82 -13.51
CA ASN A 88 -8.03 5.03 -14.64
C ASN A 88 -7.15 3.81 -14.87
N ALA A 89 -6.61 3.25 -13.81
CA ALA A 89 -5.77 2.07 -13.88
C ALA A 89 -6.54 0.87 -14.43
N TRP A 90 -7.77 0.65 -13.93
CA TRP A 90 -8.59 -0.45 -14.40
C TRP A 90 -8.98 -0.30 -15.86
N THR A 91 -9.28 0.91 -16.30
CA THR A 91 -9.56 1.20 -17.71
C THR A 91 -8.37 0.87 -18.60
N GLU A 92 -7.17 1.26 -18.17
CA GLU A 92 -5.94 0.96 -18.91
C GLU A 92 -5.68 -0.55 -18.98
N ILE A 93 -5.82 -1.26 -17.88
CA ILE A 93 -5.63 -2.72 -17.83
C ILE A 93 -6.64 -3.40 -18.75
N ALA A 94 -7.90 -3.01 -18.67
CA ALA A 94 -8.96 -3.58 -19.48
C ALA A 94 -8.70 -3.36 -20.98
N TYR A 95 -8.21 -2.18 -21.34
CA TYR A 95 -7.83 -1.86 -22.71
C TYR A 95 -6.70 -2.78 -23.19
N GLU A 96 -5.66 -2.95 -22.39
CA GLU A 96 -4.53 -3.82 -22.73
C GLU A 96 -4.94 -5.29 -22.86
N LEU A 97 -5.85 -5.74 -22.02
CA LEU A 97 -6.33 -7.12 -22.03
C LEU A 97 -7.48 -7.34 -23.00
N LYS A 98 -7.96 -6.30 -23.65
CA LYS A 98 -9.08 -6.32 -24.60
C LYS A 98 -10.36 -6.89 -23.99
N VAL A 99 -10.66 -6.48 -22.77
CA VAL A 99 -11.88 -6.84 -22.06
C VAL A 99 -12.75 -5.60 -21.84
N GLU A 100 -14.05 -5.80 -21.73
CA GLU A 100 -14.96 -4.69 -21.41
C GLU A 100 -14.83 -4.32 -19.94
N VAL A 101 -14.89 -3.01 -19.67
CA VAL A 101 -14.93 -2.50 -18.30
C VAL A 101 -16.38 -2.44 -17.87
N GLU A 102 -16.76 -3.25 -16.89
CA GLU A 102 -18.07 -3.12 -16.28
C GLU A 102 -18.07 -1.91 -15.35
N PRO A 103 -19.22 -1.20 -15.24
CA PRO A 103 -19.33 -0.12 -14.28
C PRO A 103 -18.98 -0.62 -12.88
N ARG A 104 -18.04 0.07 -12.22
CA ARG A 104 -17.69 -0.28 -10.87
C ARG A 104 -18.87 -0.02 -9.95
N LEU A 105 -19.31 -1.06 -9.25
CA LEU A 105 -20.27 -0.89 -8.18
C LEU A 105 -19.61 -0.08 -7.07
N ASN A 106 -20.34 0.91 -6.56
CA ASN A 106 -19.83 1.74 -5.47
C ASN A 106 -19.52 0.84 -4.27
N SER A 107 -18.23 0.74 -3.91
CA SER A 107 -17.80 -0.11 -2.81
C SER A 107 -18.38 0.29 -1.46
N ASN A 108 -18.92 1.50 -1.35
CA ASN A 108 -19.56 1.98 -0.13
C ASN A 108 -20.99 1.46 0.03
N GLU A 109 -21.62 0.94 -1.02
CA GLU A 109 -22.97 0.39 -0.96
C GLU A 109 -23.07 -0.90 -0.16
N GLY A 110 -21.96 -1.57 0.06
CA GLY A 110 -21.91 -2.80 0.84
C GLY A 110 -21.80 -2.62 2.36
N GLY A 111 -22.12 -1.47 2.90
CA GLY A 111 -22.02 -1.21 4.33
C GLY A 111 -20.60 -0.96 4.82
N ARG A 112 -19.70 -0.68 3.92
CA ARG A 112 -18.31 -0.34 4.26
C ARG A 112 -18.14 1.13 4.61
N ALA A 113 -19.20 1.93 4.50
CA ALA A 113 -19.17 3.29 4.96
C ALA A 113 -19.04 3.28 6.47
N TYR A 114 -17.86 3.62 6.96
CA TYR A 114 -17.58 3.80 8.37
C TYR A 114 -17.01 5.19 8.59
N GLU A 115 -17.27 5.71 9.79
CA GLU A 115 -16.74 7.00 10.16
C GLU A 115 -15.21 6.92 10.23
N GLN A 116 -14.54 7.84 9.55
CA GLN A 116 -13.09 7.91 9.62
C GLN A 116 -12.69 8.68 10.87
N LEU A 117 -11.97 8.01 11.75
CA LEU A 117 -11.48 8.62 12.99
C LEU A 117 -10.37 9.63 12.71
N ILE A 118 -9.55 9.36 11.71
CA ILE A 118 -8.47 10.25 11.29
C ILE A 118 -8.43 10.34 9.77
N ASN A 119 -7.95 11.48 9.27
CA ASN A 119 -7.83 11.75 7.86
C ASN A 119 -6.43 12.22 7.51
N TYR A 120 -6.02 12.00 6.27
CA TYR A 120 -4.72 12.48 5.79
C TYR A 120 -4.58 14.00 5.94
N SER A 121 -5.66 14.74 5.73
CA SER A 121 -5.67 16.20 5.88
C SER A 121 -5.42 16.66 7.31
N ASP A 122 -5.60 15.80 8.30
CA ASP A 122 -5.35 16.13 9.71
C ASP A 122 -3.87 16.00 10.08
N MET A 123 -3.05 15.42 9.22
CA MET A 123 -1.64 15.14 9.49
C MET A 123 -0.80 16.41 9.33
N THR A 124 0.04 16.70 10.33
CA THR A 124 0.99 17.81 10.25
C THR A 124 2.15 17.45 9.33
N GLU A 125 2.84 18.46 8.81
CA GLU A 125 4.03 18.24 7.99
C GLU A 125 5.14 17.54 8.79
N GLU A 126 5.25 17.85 10.07
CA GLU A 126 6.20 17.18 10.97
C GLU A 126 5.89 15.68 11.09
N PHE A 127 4.62 15.33 11.24
CA PHE A 127 4.20 13.93 11.31
C PHE A 127 4.49 13.21 9.99
N LYS A 128 4.17 13.84 8.86
CA LYS A 128 4.43 13.27 7.53
C LYS A 128 5.91 13.00 7.32
N THR A 129 6.77 13.91 7.75
CA THR A 129 8.22 13.75 7.67
C THR A 129 8.71 12.58 8.51
N TRP A 130 8.20 12.48 9.74
CA TRP A 130 8.52 11.34 10.60
C TRP A 130 8.07 10.01 9.98
N HIS A 131 6.84 9.96 9.49
CA HIS A 131 6.28 8.76 8.88
C HIS A 131 7.09 8.33 7.67
N ARG A 132 7.53 9.28 6.86
CA ARG A 132 8.39 9.00 5.72
C ARG A 132 9.73 8.40 6.15
N SER A 133 10.34 8.92 7.19
CA SER A 133 11.59 8.36 7.71
C SER A 133 11.39 6.95 8.26
N TYR A 134 10.30 6.75 8.97
CA TYR A 134 9.97 5.46 9.58
C TYR A 134 9.66 4.37 8.54
N ASN A 135 9.11 4.76 7.39
CA ASN A 135 8.72 3.87 6.30
C ASN A 135 9.55 4.14 5.04
N HIS A 136 10.80 4.46 5.21
CA HIS A 136 11.68 4.95 4.14
C HIS A 136 11.61 4.10 2.86
N TYR A 137 11.74 2.80 2.98
CA TYR A 137 11.77 1.91 1.82
C TYR A 137 10.41 1.73 1.15
N ASP A 138 9.33 1.78 1.91
CA ASP A 138 7.99 1.80 1.33
C ASP A 138 7.76 3.03 0.47
N TYR A 139 8.23 4.20 0.92
CA TYR A 139 8.14 5.42 0.12
C TYR A 139 8.98 5.34 -1.14
N LEU A 140 10.18 4.77 -1.05
CA LEU A 140 11.02 4.59 -2.23
C LEU A 140 10.35 3.70 -3.28
N LEU A 141 9.74 2.58 -2.87
CA LEU A 141 9.01 1.72 -3.80
C LEU A 141 7.81 2.45 -4.40
N TYR A 142 7.03 3.12 -3.59
CA TYR A 142 5.86 3.85 -4.05
C TYR A 142 6.25 4.91 -5.09
N GLU A 143 7.27 5.71 -4.79
CA GLU A 143 7.69 6.80 -5.67
C GLU A 143 8.35 6.31 -6.96
N GLU A 144 9.04 5.19 -6.93
CA GLU A 144 9.68 4.64 -8.12
C GLU A 144 8.68 3.94 -9.05
N PHE A 145 7.76 3.17 -8.52
CA PHE A 145 6.90 2.31 -9.32
C PHE A 145 5.48 2.84 -9.54
N CYS A 146 5.03 3.73 -8.69
CA CYS A 146 3.68 4.28 -8.73
C CYS A 146 3.73 5.70 -9.32
N THR A 147 3.77 5.77 -10.60
CA THR A 147 3.87 7.07 -11.30
C THR A 147 2.59 7.44 -12.02
#